data_c2cf3d995953c92fe74ad45f513f5615
#
_entry.id   c2cf3d995953c92fe74ad45f513f5615
#
_cell.length_a   1.000
_cell.length_b   1.000
_cell.length_c   1.000
_cell.angle_alpha   90.00
_cell.angle_beta   90.00
_cell.angle_gamma   90.00
#
_symmetry.space_group_name_H-M   'P 1'
#
loop_
_entity.id
_entity.type
_entity.pdbx_description
1 polymer ?
#
loop_
_entity_poly.entity_id
_entity_poly.type
_entity_poly.pdbx_seq_one_letter_code
_entity_poly.pdbx_strand_id
1 'polypeptide(L)' 'MSEPTVDYWRAKAQLCRDLALAQIIDGDEKMEKEAGMNLMRMTYALSMVDAYNNEGGEDDN' A
#
# COMPACT_ATOMS: atom_id res chain seq x y z
N MET A 1 10.92 -8.41 -18.55
CA MET A 1 10.51 -7.65 -17.39
C MET A 1 9.08 -7.96 -17.05
N SER A 2 8.83 -8.37 -15.84
CA SER A 2 7.47 -8.78 -15.48
C SER A 2 6.69 -7.61 -14.91
N GLU A 3 5.39 -7.72 -15.05
CA GLU A 3 4.50 -6.71 -14.50
C GLU A 3 4.40 -6.84 -12.99
N PRO A 4 4.04 -5.76 -12.31
CA PRO A 4 3.81 -5.86 -10.87
C PRO A 4 2.71 -6.87 -10.57
N THR A 5 2.95 -7.67 -9.56
CA THR A 5 2.00 -8.69 -9.15
C THR A 5 1.32 -8.30 -7.86
N VAL A 6 0.37 -9.13 -7.45
CA VAL A 6 -0.30 -8.93 -6.16
C VAL A 6 0.73 -8.91 -5.04
N ASP A 7 1.73 -9.78 -5.12
CA ASP A 7 2.76 -9.81 -4.09
C ASP A 7 3.52 -8.51 -4.02
N TYR A 8 3.82 -7.92 -5.17
CA TYR A 8 4.49 -6.63 -5.21
C TYR A 8 3.67 -5.56 -4.49
N TRP A 9 2.38 -5.51 -4.80
CA TRP A 9 1.53 -4.48 -4.22
C TRP A 9 1.29 -4.69 -2.74
N ARG A 10 1.23 -5.95 -2.30
CA ARG A 10 1.10 -6.25 -0.88
C ARG A 10 2.35 -5.81 -0.13
N ALA A 11 3.52 -6.12 -0.68
CA ALA A 11 4.76 -5.72 -0.05
C ALA A 11 4.88 -4.21 0.02
N LYS A 12 4.47 -3.54 -1.04
CA LYS A 12 4.51 -2.08 -1.07
C LYS A 12 3.57 -1.48 -0.04
N ALA A 13 2.37 -2.04 0.08
CA ALA A 13 1.41 -1.56 1.06
C ALA A 13 1.95 -1.73 2.47
N GLN A 14 2.56 -2.86 2.75
CA GLN A 14 3.11 -3.12 4.07
C GLN A 14 4.27 -2.19 4.38
N LEU A 15 5.13 -1.96 3.40
CA LEU A 15 6.25 -1.05 3.58
C LEU A 15 5.75 0.36 3.89
N CYS A 16 4.79 0.83 3.12
CA CYS A 16 4.24 2.17 3.34
C CYS A 16 3.57 2.28 4.71
N ARG A 17 2.89 1.22 5.12
CA ARG A 17 2.25 1.20 6.44
C ARG A 17 3.29 1.29 7.55
N ASP A 18 4.36 0.48 7.43
CA ASP A 18 5.40 0.47 8.44
C ASP A 18 6.08 1.82 8.54
N LEU A 19 6.38 2.43 7.40
CA LEU A 19 6.99 3.75 7.39
C LEU A 19 6.07 4.79 8.02
N ALA A 20 4.78 4.72 7.69
CA ALA A 20 3.83 5.68 8.23
C ALA A 20 3.73 5.57 9.74
N LEU A 21 3.67 4.34 10.25
CA LEU A 21 3.59 4.12 11.69
C LEU A 21 4.82 4.65 12.40
N ALA A 22 6.00 4.39 11.84
CA ALA A 22 7.24 4.88 12.44
C ALA A 22 7.27 6.39 12.45
N GLN A 23 6.80 7.01 11.39
CA GLN A 23 6.80 8.46 11.30
C GLN A 23 5.82 9.09 12.28
N ILE A 24 4.69 8.45 12.48
CA ILE A 24 3.69 8.94 13.45
C ILE A 24 4.24 8.82 14.86
N ILE A 25 4.89 7.71 15.16
CA ILE A 25 5.47 7.51 16.49
C ILE A 25 6.53 8.55 16.78
N ASP A 26 7.28 8.94 15.76
CA ASP A 26 8.31 9.95 15.93
C ASP A 26 7.74 11.30 16.37
N GLY A 27 6.54 11.61 15.94
CA GLY A 27 5.83 12.79 16.45
C GLY A 27 6.26 14.11 15.82
N ASP A 28 7.12 14.10 14.84
CA ASP A 28 7.56 15.31 14.17
C ASP A 28 6.48 15.76 13.19
N GLU A 29 6.19 17.04 13.19
CA GLU A 29 5.16 17.59 12.32
C GLU A 29 5.44 17.28 10.85
N LYS A 30 6.70 17.40 10.46
CA LYS A 30 7.08 17.09 9.10
C LYS A 30 6.87 15.61 8.79
N MET A 31 7.17 14.76 9.75
CA MET A 31 6.97 13.33 9.61
C MET A 31 5.51 12.96 9.53
N GLU A 32 4.66 13.73 10.20
CA GLU A 32 3.23 13.49 10.12
C GLU A 32 2.70 13.65 8.72
N LYS A 33 3.20 14.67 8.02
CA LYS A 33 2.78 14.89 6.64
C LYS A 33 3.24 13.75 5.75
N GLU A 34 4.47 13.30 5.97
CA GLU A 34 5.00 12.18 5.20
C GLU A 34 4.23 10.91 5.49
N ALA A 35 3.85 10.72 6.76
CA ALA A 35 3.07 9.56 7.15
C ALA A 35 1.72 9.57 6.44
N GLY A 36 1.11 10.73 6.33
CA GLY A 36 -0.14 10.85 5.60
C GLY A 36 0.00 10.44 4.16
N MET A 37 1.09 10.87 3.52
CA MET A 37 1.33 10.49 2.15
C MET A 37 1.56 9.00 2.01
N ASN A 38 2.29 8.41 2.96
CA ASN A 38 2.53 6.98 2.93
C ASN A 38 1.25 6.19 3.14
N LEU A 39 0.35 6.69 3.97
CA LEU A 39 -0.94 6.03 4.15
C LEU A 39 -1.76 6.07 2.88
N MET A 40 -1.68 7.17 2.15
CA MET A 40 -2.36 7.26 0.85
C MET A 40 -1.76 6.27 -0.14
N ARG A 41 -0.45 6.15 -0.14
CA ARG A 41 0.21 5.17 -1.00
C ARG A 41 -0.19 3.75 -0.63
N MET A 42 -0.30 3.49 0.67
CA MET A 42 -0.76 2.19 1.14
C MET A 42 -2.17 1.91 0.63
N THR A 43 -3.05 2.89 0.73
CA THR A 43 -4.41 2.73 0.26
C THR A 43 -4.44 2.43 -1.23
N TYR A 44 -3.61 3.13 -2.00
CA TYR A 44 -3.53 2.88 -3.43
C TYR A 44 -3.05 1.46 -3.70
N ALA A 45 -2.01 1.03 -2.99
CA ALA A 45 -1.48 -0.31 -3.19
C ALA A 45 -2.51 -1.38 -2.85
N LEU A 46 -3.26 -1.19 -1.78
CA LEU A 46 -4.31 -2.13 -1.42
C LEU A 46 -5.41 -2.15 -2.45
N SER A 47 -5.69 -1.00 -3.04
CA SER A 47 -6.67 -0.91 -4.10
C SER A 47 -6.23 -1.74 -5.32
N MET A 48 -4.93 -1.71 -5.61
CA MET A 48 -4.39 -2.52 -6.70
C MET A 48 -4.48 -4.00 -6.41
N VAL A 49 -4.22 -4.39 -5.16
CA VAL A 49 -4.37 -5.79 -4.76
C VAL A 49 -5.80 -6.25 -5.00
N ASP A 50 -6.74 -5.41 -4.59
CA ASP A 50 -8.15 -5.74 -4.74
C ASP A 50 -8.53 -5.88 -6.21
N ALA A 51 -8.01 -4.99 -7.04
CA ALA A 51 -8.31 -5.03 -8.46
C ALA A 51 -7.77 -6.31 -9.10
N TYR A 52 -6.55 -6.69 -8.73
CA TYR A 52 -5.98 -7.92 -9.26
C TYR A 52 -6.78 -9.14 -8.83
N ASN A 53 -7.21 -9.17 -7.58
CA ASN A 53 -8.00 -10.29 -7.08
C ASN A 53 -9.33 -10.37 -7.80
N ASN A 54 -9.95 -9.24 -8.07
CA ASN A 54 -11.24 -9.24 -8.74
C ASN A 54 -11.10 -9.71 -10.19
N GLU A 55 -10.03 -9.32 -10.84
CA GLU A 55 -9.84 -9.71 -12.22
C GLU A 55 -9.47 -11.16 -12.37
N GLY A 56 -8.62 -11.63 -11.47
CA GLY A 56 -8.14 -13.00 -11.59
C GLY A 56 -9.03 -14.01 -10.94
N GLY A 57 -9.79 -13.55 -10.00
CA GLY A 57 -10.58 -14.45 -9.20
C GLY A 57 -11.93 -14.72 -9.73
N GLU A 58 -12.46 -14.00 -10.17
CA GLU A 58 -13.61 -14.28 -10.32
C GLU A 58 -14.18 -14.66 -11.29
N ASP A 59 -14.12 -14.81 -11.75
CA ASP A 59 -14.58 -15.17 -12.61
C ASP A 59 -15.41 -16.07 -12.59
N ASP A 60 -15.63 -16.40 -12.30
CA ASP A 60 -16.41 -17.14 -12.25
C ASP A 60 -17.31 -17.29 -11.91
N ASN A 61 -17.33 -16.95 -11.82
CA ASN A 61 -18.30 -17.00 -11.49
C ASN A 61 -18.85 -17.10 -11.66
#